data_2dda6bd3e6b17dddb4000792bc8a8b2f
#
_entry.id   2dda6bd3e6b17dddb4000792bc8a8b2f
#
_cell.length_a   1.000
_cell.length_b   1.000
_cell.length_c   1.000
_cell.angle_alpha   90.00
_cell.angle_beta   90.00
_cell.angle_gamma   90.00
#
_symmetry.space_group_name_H-M   'P 1'
#
loop_
_entity.id
_entity.type
_entity.pdbx_description
1 polymer ?
#
loop_
_entity_poly.entity_id
_entity_poly.type
_entity_poly.pdbx_seq_one_letter_code
_entity_poly.pdbx_strand_id
1 'polypeptide(L)'
;MKTFTNLALVLFSMSAAAQEDFSKLKWRNRILVFSTQNLKDEAFVAQWDNFKSSAKKLDDRNILLFALSKGRILDKDLKVIPSYHIAPLRKKYNIPQTYEGITLIGKDGGVKLQKPLHTEPKVFFEAIDQMPMRQQEMRQNIDD
;
A
#
# COMPACT_ATOMS: atom_id res chain seq x y z
N MET A 1 27.50 -59.08 -13.32
CA MET A 1 26.72 -57.96 -13.90
C MET A 1 26.34 -57.04 -12.77
N LYS A 2 26.97 -55.88 -12.70
CA LYS A 2 26.63 -54.84 -11.72
C LYS A 2 25.76 -53.80 -12.41
N THR A 3 24.46 -53.80 -12.10
CA THR A 3 23.51 -52.77 -12.56
C THR A 3 23.68 -51.54 -11.70
N PHE A 4 24.26 -50.49 -12.28
CA PHE A 4 24.27 -49.16 -11.66
C PHE A 4 22.91 -48.52 -11.89
N THR A 5 22.12 -48.44 -10.84
CA THR A 5 20.88 -47.69 -10.84
C THR A 5 21.25 -46.24 -10.59
N ASN A 6 21.28 -45.41 -11.64
CA ASN A 6 21.39 -43.99 -11.54
C ASN A 6 20.10 -43.42 -10.95
N LEU A 7 20.13 -43.11 -9.67
CA LEU A 7 19.09 -42.32 -9.00
C LEU A 7 19.33 -40.82 -9.32
N ALA A 8 18.67 -40.36 -10.39
CA ALA A 8 18.67 -38.93 -10.70
C ALA A 8 17.83 -38.22 -9.63
N LEU A 9 18.51 -37.56 -8.70
CA LEU A 9 17.91 -36.68 -7.71
C LEU A 9 17.48 -35.39 -8.43
N VAL A 10 16.22 -35.33 -8.84
CA VAL A 10 15.62 -34.10 -9.37
C VAL A 10 15.43 -33.16 -8.19
N LEU A 11 16.37 -32.23 -8.02
CA LEU A 11 16.22 -31.09 -7.13
C LEU A 11 15.17 -30.17 -7.74
N PHE A 12 13.94 -30.33 -7.29
CA PHE A 12 12.88 -29.35 -7.55
C PHE A 12 13.20 -28.10 -6.71
N SER A 13 13.92 -27.17 -7.31
CA SER A 13 14.08 -25.82 -6.72
C SER A 13 12.73 -25.14 -6.79
N MET A 14 11.95 -25.25 -5.72
CA MET A 14 10.81 -24.37 -5.50
C MET A 14 11.35 -22.94 -5.34
N SER A 15 11.36 -22.18 -6.42
CA SER A 15 11.46 -20.75 -6.34
C SER A 15 10.26 -20.27 -5.53
N ALA A 16 10.43 -20.05 -4.25
CA ALA A 16 9.46 -19.29 -3.49
C ALA A 16 9.41 -17.91 -4.12
N ALA A 17 8.39 -17.64 -4.92
CA ALA A 17 8.12 -16.30 -5.41
C ALA A 17 8.04 -15.42 -4.17
N ALA A 18 8.96 -14.46 -4.04
CA ALA A 18 8.96 -13.53 -2.92
C ALA A 18 7.62 -12.81 -2.92
N GLN A 19 6.86 -12.96 -1.82
CA GLN A 19 5.58 -12.27 -1.65
C GLN A 19 5.88 -10.78 -1.56
N GLU A 20 5.41 -10.01 -2.52
CA GLU A 20 5.51 -8.56 -2.43
C GLU A 20 4.54 -8.03 -1.37
N ASP A 21 5.04 -7.11 -0.59
CA ASP A 21 4.30 -6.29 0.36
C ASP A 21 4.85 -4.86 0.30
N PHE A 22 4.36 -3.97 1.17
CA PHE A 22 4.84 -2.59 1.21
C PHE A 22 6.23 -2.42 1.85
N SER A 23 6.93 -3.48 2.24
CA SER A 23 8.26 -3.40 2.88
C SER A 23 9.30 -2.67 2.04
N LYS A 24 9.24 -2.82 0.71
CA LYS A 24 10.16 -2.14 -0.22
C LYS A 24 9.97 -0.63 -0.24
N LEU A 25 8.81 -0.14 0.17
CA LEU A 25 8.46 1.28 0.22
C LEU A 25 8.83 1.93 1.54
N LYS A 26 9.15 1.13 2.55
CA LYS A 26 9.56 1.60 3.87
C LYS A 26 10.74 2.57 3.76
N TRP A 27 10.67 3.65 4.50
CA TRP A 27 11.61 4.77 4.51
C TRP A 27 11.63 5.63 3.23
N ARG A 28 10.89 5.26 2.20
CA ARG A 28 10.78 5.99 0.93
C ARG A 28 9.44 6.68 0.78
N ASN A 29 8.36 5.95 1.02
CA ASN A 29 7.01 6.41 0.77
C ASN A 29 6.10 6.21 1.97
N ARG A 30 5.15 7.12 2.10
CA ARG A 30 3.91 6.92 2.85
C ARG A 30 2.89 6.28 1.92
N ILE A 31 1.96 5.55 2.49
CA ILE A 31 0.99 4.80 1.70
C ILE A 31 -0.42 5.11 2.19
N LEU A 32 -1.32 5.41 1.28
CA LEU A 32 -2.75 5.45 1.52
C LEU A 32 -3.39 4.24 0.83
N VAL A 33 -4.02 3.39 1.63
CA VAL A 33 -4.73 2.22 1.16
C VAL A 33 -6.22 2.46 1.29
N PHE A 34 -6.90 2.53 0.15
CA PHE A 34 -8.35 2.66 0.06
C PHE A 34 -8.98 1.28 0.02
N SER A 35 -9.76 0.94 1.02
CA SER A 35 -10.45 -0.35 1.11
C SER A 35 -11.91 -0.20 0.79
N THR A 36 -12.43 -1.00 -0.15
CA THR A 36 -13.84 -1.01 -0.52
C THR A 36 -14.28 -2.40 -0.97
N GLN A 37 -15.54 -2.71 -0.78
CA GLN A 37 -16.15 -3.94 -1.31
C GLN A 37 -16.53 -3.77 -2.80
N ASN A 38 -16.68 -2.55 -3.27
CA ASN A 38 -17.07 -2.26 -4.64
C ASN A 38 -16.34 -1.02 -5.19
N LEU A 39 -15.49 -1.22 -6.19
CA LEU A 39 -14.75 -0.14 -6.85
C LEU A 39 -15.65 0.84 -7.62
N LYS A 40 -16.92 0.49 -7.86
CA LYS A 40 -17.91 1.34 -8.52
C LYS A 40 -18.78 2.12 -7.53
N ASP A 41 -18.57 1.93 -6.23
CA ASP A 41 -19.25 2.70 -5.20
C ASP A 41 -18.96 4.19 -5.37
N GLU A 42 -20.01 5.01 -5.35
CA GLU A 42 -19.90 6.46 -5.55
C GLU A 42 -18.98 7.12 -4.52
N ALA A 43 -19.04 6.69 -3.28
CA ALA A 43 -18.19 7.23 -2.22
C ALA A 43 -16.70 6.90 -2.48
N PHE A 44 -16.42 5.68 -2.91
CA PHE A 44 -15.06 5.29 -3.29
C PHE A 44 -14.57 6.10 -4.49
N VAL A 45 -15.34 6.15 -5.58
CA VAL A 45 -14.96 6.85 -6.82
C VAL A 45 -14.72 8.32 -6.54
N ALA A 46 -15.61 8.99 -5.83
CA ALA A 46 -15.49 10.41 -5.50
C ALA A 46 -14.21 10.70 -4.70
N GLN A 47 -13.91 9.89 -3.70
CA GLN A 47 -12.70 10.08 -2.88
C GLN A 47 -11.43 9.71 -3.61
N TRP A 48 -11.44 8.64 -4.38
CA TRP A 48 -10.31 8.26 -5.21
C TRP A 48 -9.92 9.38 -6.17
N ASP A 49 -10.88 9.94 -6.88
CA ASP A 49 -10.67 11.05 -7.80
C ASP A 49 -10.21 12.32 -7.08
N ASN A 50 -10.75 12.58 -5.90
CA ASN A 50 -10.36 13.72 -5.08
C ASN A 50 -8.89 13.64 -4.64
N PHE A 51 -8.42 12.47 -4.23
CA PHE A 51 -7.00 12.27 -3.91
C PHE A 51 -6.13 12.32 -5.16
N LYS A 52 -6.53 11.72 -6.26
CA LYS A 52 -5.78 11.77 -7.52
C LYS A 52 -5.64 13.20 -8.05
N SER A 53 -6.65 14.03 -7.91
CA SER A 53 -6.56 15.45 -8.28
C SER A 53 -5.63 16.26 -7.40
N SER A 54 -5.23 15.72 -6.27
CA SER A 54 -4.24 16.32 -5.36
C SER A 54 -2.81 15.79 -5.61
N ALA A 55 -2.49 15.40 -6.82
CA ALA A 55 -1.22 14.73 -7.17
C ALA A 55 0.02 15.46 -6.65
N LYS A 56 0.08 16.78 -6.80
CA LYS A 56 1.20 17.60 -6.30
C LYS A 56 1.36 17.51 -4.77
N LYS A 57 0.25 17.50 -4.03
CA LYS A 57 0.26 17.37 -2.57
C LYS A 57 0.66 15.96 -2.12
N LEU A 58 0.29 14.95 -2.90
CA LEU A 58 0.71 13.56 -2.68
C LEU A 58 2.21 13.40 -2.90
N ASP A 59 2.72 13.92 -4.02
CA ASP A 59 4.13 13.85 -4.39
C ASP A 59 5.02 14.57 -3.36
N ASP A 60 4.61 15.75 -2.94
CA ASP A 60 5.32 16.54 -1.92
C ASP A 60 5.49 15.78 -0.59
N ARG A 61 4.57 14.89 -0.27
CA ARG A 61 4.59 14.05 0.93
C ARG A 61 5.05 12.62 0.69
N ASN A 62 5.54 12.32 -0.51
CA ASN A 62 5.93 10.98 -0.93
C ASN A 62 4.83 9.92 -0.69
N ILE A 63 3.59 10.26 -1.01
CA ILE A 63 2.44 9.38 -0.82
C ILE A 63 2.16 8.58 -2.09
N LEU A 64 2.01 7.27 -1.94
CA LEU A 64 1.50 6.36 -2.97
C LEU A 64 0.08 5.92 -2.61
N LEU A 65 -0.77 5.83 -3.63
CA LEU A 65 -2.15 5.35 -3.50
C LEU A 65 -2.27 3.90 -3.94
N PHE A 66 -2.96 3.10 -3.12
CA PHE A 66 -3.36 1.74 -3.44
C PHE A 66 -4.83 1.53 -3.08
N ALA A 67 -5.51 0.65 -3.80
CA ALA A 67 -6.86 0.22 -3.47
C ALA A 67 -6.88 -1.28 -3.16
N LEU A 68 -7.67 -1.67 -2.17
CA LEU A 68 -7.98 -3.05 -1.82
C LEU A 68 -9.44 -3.33 -2.09
N SER A 69 -9.74 -4.31 -2.93
CA SER A 69 -11.10 -4.74 -3.20
C SER A 69 -11.15 -6.23 -3.53
N LYS A 70 -12.00 -6.97 -2.84
CA LYS A 70 -12.29 -8.38 -3.15
C LYS A 70 -11.04 -9.26 -3.35
N GLY A 71 -10.10 -9.19 -2.42
CA GLY A 71 -8.87 -9.99 -2.45
C GLY A 71 -7.86 -9.57 -3.50
N ARG A 72 -8.00 -8.36 -4.05
CA ARG A 72 -7.05 -7.77 -5.00
C ARG A 72 -6.51 -6.45 -4.46
N ILE A 73 -5.25 -6.18 -4.78
CA ILE A 73 -4.67 -4.85 -4.62
C ILE A 73 -4.48 -4.22 -5.99
N LEU A 74 -4.79 -2.95 -6.09
CA LEU A 74 -4.72 -2.17 -7.31
C LEU A 74 -3.82 -0.95 -7.09
N ASP A 75 -3.13 -0.56 -8.16
CA ASP A 75 -2.29 0.64 -8.18
C ASP A 75 -3.13 1.93 -8.33
N LYS A 76 -2.44 3.07 -8.46
CA LYS A 76 -3.08 4.39 -8.65
C LYS A 76 -3.99 4.48 -9.88
N ASP A 77 -3.77 3.64 -10.88
CA ASP A 77 -4.56 3.57 -12.12
C ASP A 77 -5.63 2.47 -12.05
N LEU A 78 -5.87 1.93 -10.85
CA LEU A 78 -6.80 0.82 -10.58
C LEU A 78 -6.49 -0.44 -11.39
N LYS A 79 -5.21 -0.68 -11.67
CA LYS A 79 -4.73 -1.92 -12.26
C LYS A 79 -4.31 -2.89 -11.18
N VAL A 80 -4.72 -4.15 -11.33
CA VAL A 80 -4.38 -5.22 -10.38
C VAL A 80 -2.88 -5.46 -10.35
N ILE A 81 -2.31 -5.54 -9.15
CA ILE A 81 -0.92 -5.93 -8.92
C ILE A 81 -0.91 -7.38 -8.44
N PRO A 82 -0.59 -8.35 -9.32
CA PRO A 82 -0.76 -9.77 -9.00
C PRO A 82 0.26 -10.34 -8.00
N SER A 83 1.40 -9.65 -7.81
CA SER A 83 2.49 -10.10 -6.95
C SER A 83 2.21 -9.93 -5.44
N TYR A 84 1.16 -9.20 -5.07
CA TYR A 84 0.80 -8.97 -3.67
C TYR A 84 -0.13 -10.06 -3.12
N HIS A 85 0.17 -10.50 -1.91
CA HIS A 85 -0.70 -11.39 -1.16
C HIS A 85 -1.56 -10.61 -0.17
N ILE A 86 -2.86 -10.61 -0.40
CA ILE A 86 -3.81 -9.71 0.29
C ILE A 86 -4.04 -10.12 1.74
N ALA A 87 -4.18 -11.41 2.04
CA ALA A 87 -4.47 -11.86 3.39
C ALA A 87 -3.36 -11.49 4.40
N PRO A 88 -2.07 -11.76 4.12
CA PRO A 88 -0.98 -11.30 4.97
C PRO A 88 -0.89 -9.78 5.09
N LEU A 89 -1.14 -9.04 4.00
CA LEU A 89 -1.13 -7.59 3.98
C LEU A 89 -2.23 -7.01 4.88
N ARG A 90 -3.45 -7.51 4.78
CA ARG A 90 -4.55 -7.10 5.65
C ARG A 90 -4.23 -7.33 7.13
N LYS A 91 -3.67 -8.50 7.45
CA LYS A 91 -3.27 -8.83 8.82
C LYS A 91 -2.20 -7.88 9.36
N LYS A 92 -1.17 -7.63 8.56
CA LYS A 92 -0.04 -6.76 8.95
C LYS A 92 -0.48 -5.33 9.26
N TYR A 93 -1.42 -4.79 8.49
CA TYR A 93 -1.87 -3.40 8.63
C TYR A 93 -3.24 -3.24 9.29
N ASN A 94 -3.77 -4.28 9.92
CA ASN A 94 -5.07 -4.25 10.60
C ASN A 94 -6.21 -3.74 9.72
N ILE A 95 -6.31 -4.27 8.50
CA ILE A 95 -7.36 -3.94 7.56
C ILE A 95 -8.31 -5.13 7.44
N PRO A 96 -9.46 -5.15 8.16
CA PRO A 96 -10.44 -6.22 8.05
C PRO A 96 -10.96 -6.40 6.63
N GLN A 97 -11.39 -7.61 6.27
CA GLN A 97 -11.90 -7.90 4.91
C GLN A 97 -13.12 -7.06 4.53
N THR A 98 -13.94 -6.69 5.51
CA THR A 98 -15.15 -5.89 5.32
C THR A 98 -14.91 -4.38 5.52
N TYR A 99 -13.67 -3.98 5.79
CA TYR A 99 -13.36 -2.58 6.05
C TYR A 99 -13.56 -1.72 4.80
N GLU A 100 -14.32 -0.65 4.97
CA GLU A 100 -14.48 0.41 3.97
C GLU A 100 -13.92 1.71 4.54
N GLY A 101 -12.78 2.12 4.05
CA GLY A 101 -12.09 3.28 4.58
C GLY A 101 -10.70 3.47 3.99
N ILE A 102 -9.96 4.40 4.58
CA ILE A 102 -8.63 4.77 4.15
C ILE A 102 -7.66 4.54 5.29
N THR A 103 -6.61 3.77 5.03
CA THR A 103 -5.53 3.48 5.99
C THR A 103 -4.27 4.21 5.57
N LEU A 104 -3.73 5.04 6.46
CA LEU A 104 -2.44 5.70 6.28
C LEU A 104 -1.33 4.87 6.92
N ILE A 105 -0.35 4.50 6.12
CA ILE A 105 0.87 3.83 6.56
C ILE A 105 2.03 4.83 6.45
N GLY A 106 2.75 5.03 7.53
CA GLY A 106 3.90 5.93 7.56
C GLY A 106 5.13 5.37 6.85
N LYS A 107 6.16 6.19 6.68
CA LYS A 107 7.45 5.75 6.11
C LYS A 107 8.12 4.65 6.93
N ASP A 108 7.89 4.61 8.24
CA ASP A 108 8.38 3.56 9.13
C ASP A 108 7.63 2.22 9.01
N GLY A 109 6.62 2.15 8.15
CA GLY A 109 5.79 0.97 7.92
C GLY A 109 4.67 0.77 8.93
N GLY A 110 4.47 1.69 9.87
CA GLY A 110 3.40 1.62 10.87
C GLY A 110 2.10 2.27 10.39
N VAL A 111 0.95 1.70 10.81
CA VAL A 111 -0.36 2.33 10.61
C VAL A 111 -0.46 3.57 11.49
N LYS A 112 -0.77 4.71 10.88
CA LYS A 112 -0.85 6.00 11.56
C LYS A 112 -2.29 6.48 11.75
N LEU A 113 -3.17 6.17 10.81
CA LEU A 113 -4.52 6.66 10.79
C LEU A 113 -5.40 5.73 9.98
N GLN A 114 -6.62 5.48 10.45
CA GLN A 114 -7.68 4.81 9.71
C GLN A 114 -8.94 5.65 9.80
N LYS A 115 -9.51 6.00 8.67
CA LYS A 115 -10.69 6.86 8.55
C LYS A 115 -11.68 6.31 7.52
N PRO A 116 -12.97 6.62 7.66
CA PRO A 116 -13.97 6.27 6.65
C PRO A 116 -13.66 6.83 5.26
N LEU A 117 -14.22 6.22 4.21
CA LEU A 117 -14.00 6.64 2.82
C LEU A 117 -14.34 8.11 2.54
N HIS A 118 -15.36 8.66 3.20
CA HIS A 118 -15.78 10.06 3.01
C HIS A 118 -14.84 11.09 3.63
N THR A 119 -13.74 10.67 4.27
CA THR A 119 -12.78 11.59 4.90
C THR A 119 -11.98 12.34 3.84
N GLU A 120 -11.98 13.65 3.92
CA GLU A 120 -11.29 14.51 2.96
C GLU A 120 -9.76 14.37 2.98
N PRO A 121 -9.08 14.59 1.85
CA PRO A 121 -7.62 14.53 1.76
C PRO A 121 -6.90 15.40 2.78
N LYS A 122 -7.46 16.57 3.08
CA LYS A 122 -6.89 17.53 4.05
C LYS A 122 -6.59 16.89 5.41
N VAL A 123 -7.48 16.01 5.89
CA VAL A 123 -7.31 15.35 7.19
C VAL A 123 -6.02 14.53 7.22
N PHE A 124 -5.75 13.81 6.14
CA PHE A 124 -4.52 12.99 6.01
C PHE A 124 -3.28 13.87 5.83
N PHE A 125 -3.36 14.91 5.03
CA PHE A 125 -2.23 15.83 4.81
C PHE A 125 -1.83 16.54 6.09
N GLU A 126 -2.78 17.02 6.85
CA GLU A 126 -2.53 17.67 8.14
C GLU A 126 -1.93 16.70 9.16
N ALA A 127 -2.44 15.47 9.22
CA ALA A 127 -1.87 14.43 10.09
C ALA A 127 -0.41 14.12 9.72
N ILE A 128 -0.11 14.00 8.43
CA ILE A 128 1.25 13.77 7.93
C ILE A 128 2.16 14.95 8.25
N ASP A 129 1.72 16.18 8.03
CA ASP A 129 2.53 17.38 8.21
C ASP A 129 2.95 17.62 9.67
N GLN A 130 2.27 16.99 10.61
CA GLN A 130 2.64 17.00 12.03
C GLN A 130 3.63 15.89 12.42
N MET A 131 3.94 14.95 11.54
CA MET A 131 4.86 13.86 11.83
C MET A 131 6.32 14.36 11.86
N PRO A 132 7.16 13.83 12.78
CA PRO A 132 8.55 14.29 12.93
C PRO A 132 9.38 14.20 11.65
N MET A 133 9.29 13.10 10.91
CA MET A 133 10.01 12.93 9.64
C MET A 133 9.55 13.97 8.60
N ARG A 134 8.26 14.21 8.51
CA ARG A 134 7.71 15.21 7.59
C ARG A 134 8.14 16.62 7.97
N GLN A 135 8.16 16.94 9.25
CA GLN A 135 8.67 18.21 9.75
C GLN A 135 10.12 18.44 9.35
N GLN A 136 10.93 17.40 9.38
CA GLN A 136 12.32 17.44 8.95
C GLN A 136 12.44 17.61 7.42
N GLU A 137 11.63 16.89 6.63
CA GLU A 137 11.56 17.03 5.17
C GLU A 137 11.21 18.48 4.77
N MET A 138 10.22 19.08 5.41
CA MET A 138 9.82 20.46 5.12
C MET A 138 10.91 21.48 5.44
N ARG A 139 11.68 21.28 6.50
CA ARG A 139 12.82 22.16 6.84
C ARG A 139 13.93 22.05 5.80
N GLN A 140 14.26 20.85 5.35
CA GLN A 140 15.29 20.64 4.33
C GLN A 140 14.94 21.32 3.00
N ASN A 141 13.65 21.31 2.62
CA ASN A 141 13.19 21.95 1.38
C ASN A 141 13.19 23.51 1.43
N ILE A 142 13.36 24.11 2.60
CA ILE A 142 13.49 25.57 2.75
C ILE A 142 14.94 26.02 2.58
N ASP A 143 15.87 25.13 2.88
CA ASP A 143 17.31 25.43 2.88
C ASP A 143 17.98 25.19 1.50
N ASP A 144 17.24 24.59 0.54
CA ASP A 144 17.66 24.40 -0.87
C ASP A 144 17.07 25.48 -1.79
#